data_b2271c8b44bdf59c92a4f69eef544acd
#
_entry.id   b2271c8b44bdf59c92a4f69eef544acd
#
_cell.length_a   1.000
_cell.length_b   1.000
_cell.length_c   1.000
_cell.angle_alpha   90.00
_cell.angle_beta   90.00
_cell.angle_gamma   90.00
#
_symmetry.space_group_name_H-M   'P 1'
#
loop_
_entity.id
_entity.type
_entity.pdbx_description
1 polymer ?
#
loop_
_entity_poly.entity_id
_entity_poly.type
_entity_poly.pdbx_seq_one_letter_code
_entity_poly.pdbx_strand_id
1 'polypeptide(L)'
;MYTLVRKTLVALFAVILFAGLCGHAQARNIYSDTADAHKDIQQALELAKREHKRVILDFGGNWCGDCQVLDIYFHQQPNLDLLNKYFVLVHINVGRFDKNTDLAEKYQVPLKKGVPALAVLSASGKLLYSQKNGEFEAMRRMDAASVTQFLNEWKPAKV
;
A
#
# COMPACT_ATOMS: atom_id res chain seq x y z
N MET A 1 15.49 -13.92 -56.59
CA MET A 1 16.39 -13.95 -55.39
C MET A 1 16.25 -12.73 -54.52
N TYR A 2 16.17 -11.51 -55.06
CA TYR A 2 16.01 -10.26 -54.26
C TYR A 2 14.73 -10.14 -53.46
N THR A 3 13.61 -10.67 -53.92
CA THR A 3 12.30 -10.59 -53.23
C THR A 3 12.20 -11.48 -52.01
N LEU A 4 12.91 -12.58 -51.96
CA LEU A 4 12.92 -13.50 -50.80
C LEU A 4 13.75 -12.91 -49.64
N VAL A 5 14.91 -12.34 -49.95
CA VAL A 5 15.80 -11.69 -48.95
C VAL A 5 15.13 -10.48 -48.33
N ARG A 6 14.35 -9.71 -49.09
CA ARG A 6 13.63 -8.52 -48.59
C ARG A 6 12.48 -8.89 -47.64
N LYS A 7 11.78 -10.01 -47.86
CA LYS A 7 10.71 -10.51 -46.99
C LYS A 7 11.26 -11.08 -45.69
N THR A 8 12.41 -11.76 -45.72
CA THR A 8 13.06 -12.29 -44.53
C THR A 8 13.66 -11.17 -43.65
N LEU A 9 14.23 -10.12 -44.24
CA LEU A 9 14.73 -8.96 -43.48
C LEU A 9 13.61 -8.18 -42.78
N VAL A 10 12.46 -7.99 -43.41
CA VAL A 10 11.30 -7.30 -42.82
C VAL A 10 10.71 -8.14 -41.67
N ALA A 11 10.65 -9.47 -41.80
CA ALA A 11 10.18 -10.35 -40.77
C ALA A 11 11.12 -10.37 -39.53
N LEU A 12 12.43 -10.35 -39.74
CA LEU A 12 13.41 -10.26 -38.67
C LEU A 12 13.33 -8.91 -37.90
N PHE A 13 13.10 -7.80 -38.62
CA PHE A 13 12.95 -6.48 -38.02
C PHE A 13 11.67 -6.37 -37.15
N ALA A 14 10.58 -7.01 -37.61
CA ALA A 14 9.31 -7.03 -36.86
C ALA A 14 9.41 -7.83 -35.56
N VAL A 15 10.18 -8.93 -35.55
CA VAL A 15 10.40 -9.75 -34.34
C VAL A 15 11.25 -9.01 -33.30
N ILE A 16 12.24 -8.24 -33.74
CA ILE A 16 13.11 -7.48 -32.83
C ILE A 16 12.35 -6.28 -32.19
N LEU A 17 11.40 -5.65 -32.92
CA LEU A 17 10.57 -4.58 -32.35
C LEU A 17 9.57 -5.07 -31.29
N PHE A 18 9.14 -6.34 -31.34
CA PHE A 18 8.19 -6.90 -30.37
C PHE A 18 8.85 -7.37 -29.07
N ALA A 19 10.15 -7.67 -29.08
CA ALA A 19 10.89 -8.12 -27.89
C ALA A 19 11.23 -6.98 -26.91
N GLY A 20 11.07 -5.71 -27.31
CA GLY A 20 11.42 -4.53 -26.48
C GLY A 20 10.32 -4.01 -25.56
N LEU A 21 9.10 -4.58 -25.58
CA LEU A 21 7.93 -4.06 -24.84
C LEU A 21 7.59 -4.83 -23.56
N CYS A 22 8.43 -5.75 -23.11
CA CYS A 22 8.33 -6.27 -21.74
C CYS A 22 8.82 -5.19 -20.77
N GLY A 23 8.02 -4.16 -20.54
CA GLY A 23 8.21 -3.23 -19.45
C GLY A 23 8.21 -4.01 -18.15
N HIS A 24 9.35 -4.10 -17.49
CA HIS A 24 9.42 -4.66 -16.14
C HIS A 24 8.62 -3.72 -15.25
N ALA A 25 7.47 -4.17 -14.76
CA ALA A 25 6.73 -3.46 -13.72
C ALA A 25 7.63 -3.44 -12.47
N GLN A 26 8.31 -2.31 -12.26
CA GLN A 26 9.16 -2.13 -11.09
C GLN A 26 8.27 -1.89 -9.88
N ALA A 27 8.49 -2.66 -8.81
CA ALA A 27 7.80 -2.45 -7.54
C ALA A 27 8.09 -1.03 -7.03
N ARG A 28 7.05 -0.33 -6.59
CA ARG A 28 7.20 1.01 -6.01
C ARG A 28 7.87 0.92 -4.66
N ASN A 29 8.71 1.91 -4.33
CA ASN A 29 9.32 2.03 -3.00
C ASN A 29 8.34 2.76 -2.06
N ILE A 30 7.40 2.01 -1.48
CA ILE A 30 6.33 2.49 -0.61
C ILE A 30 6.82 2.59 0.84
N TYR A 31 7.55 1.58 1.28
CA TYR A 31 8.02 1.42 2.65
C TYR A 31 9.50 1.81 2.73
N SER A 32 9.80 2.95 3.32
CA SER A 32 11.18 3.45 3.45
C SER A 32 12.02 2.52 4.35
N ASP A 33 13.24 2.22 3.93
CA ASP A 33 14.19 1.44 4.73
C ASP A 33 14.87 2.27 5.83
N THR A 34 14.81 3.60 5.73
CA THR A 34 15.51 4.57 6.60
C THR A 34 14.56 5.43 7.43
N ALA A 35 13.25 5.33 7.24
CA ALA A 35 12.27 6.08 8.02
C ALA A 35 12.24 5.62 9.48
N ASP A 36 12.04 6.57 10.38
CA ASP A 36 11.75 6.31 11.79
C ASP A 36 10.24 6.24 11.98
N ALA A 37 9.69 5.02 12.00
CA ALA A 37 8.27 4.79 12.08
C ALA A 37 7.64 5.36 13.38
N HIS A 38 8.37 5.41 14.50
CA HIS A 38 7.89 6.02 15.73
C HIS A 38 7.67 7.52 15.55
N LYS A 39 8.65 8.20 14.94
CA LYS A 39 8.58 9.63 14.65
C LYS A 39 7.50 9.94 13.61
N ASP A 40 7.37 9.11 12.57
CA ASP A 40 6.37 9.29 11.53
C ASP A 40 4.94 9.16 12.11
N ILE A 41 4.70 8.20 13.00
CA ILE A 41 3.43 8.06 13.71
C ILE A 41 3.15 9.29 14.58
N GLN A 42 4.15 9.80 15.31
CA GLN A 42 3.98 11.00 16.12
C GLN A 42 3.58 12.21 15.26
N GLN A 43 4.28 12.44 14.16
CA GLN A 43 3.97 13.52 13.22
C GLN A 43 2.58 13.38 12.59
N ALA A 44 2.21 12.13 12.24
CA ALA A 44 0.88 11.83 11.70
C ALA A 44 -0.24 12.12 12.71
N LEU A 45 -0.04 11.81 13.98
CA LEU A 45 -0.99 12.12 15.05
C LEU A 45 -1.14 13.63 15.27
N GLU A 46 -0.04 14.38 15.22
CA GLU A 46 -0.08 15.85 15.31
C GLU A 46 -0.84 16.46 14.13
N LEU A 47 -0.60 15.96 12.92
CA LEU A 47 -1.32 16.37 11.72
C LEU A 47 -2.81 16.01 11.81
N ALA A 48 -3.12 14.77 12.18
CA ALA A 48 -4.49 14.29 12.33
C ALA A 48 -5.29 15.09 13.36
N LYS A 49 -4.64 15.51 14.46
CA LYS A 49 -5.27 16.38 15.46
C LYS A 49 -5.61 17.76 14.91
N ARG A 50 -4.72 18.38 14.13
CA ARG A 50 -4.95 19.69 13.50
C ARG A 50 -6.03 19.65 12.43
N GLU A 51 -6.09 18.55 11.67
CA GLU A 51 -6.98 18.41 10.51
C GLU A 51 -8.25 17.60 10.81
N HIS A 52 -8.48 17.22 12.06
CA HIS A 52 -9.62 16.39 12.49
C HIS A 52 -9.73 15.07 11.72
N LYS A 53 -8.57 14.46 11.41
CA LYS A 53 -8.44 13.19 10.70
C LYS A 53 -8.18 12.02 11.67
N ARG A 54 -8.19 10.80 11.13
CA ARG A 54 -7.66 9.60 11.78
C ARG A 54 -6.32 9.22 11.16
N VAL A 55 -5.57 8.34 11.81
CA VAL A 55 -4.32 7.81 11.26
C VAL A 55 -4.54 6.36 10.86
N ILE A 56 -4.13 6.01 9.66
CA ILE A 56 -4.01 4.61 9.21
C ILE A 56 -2.53 4.23 9.30
N LEU A 57 -2.24 3.16 10.03
CA LEU A 57 -0.95 2.51 10.04
C LEU A 57 -1.01 1.33 9.09
N ASP A 58 -0.18 1.36 8.05
CA ASP A 58 -0.05 0.31 7.04
C ASP A 58 1.29 -0.42 7.22
N PHE A 59 1.22 -1.61 7.82
CA PHE A 59 2.37 -2.47 8.03
C PHE A 59 2.62 -3.34 6.80
N GLY A 60 3.82 -3.23 6.22
CA GLY A 60 4.16 -3.96 5.00
C GLY A 60 5.62 -3.86 4.62
N GLY A 61 5.92 -4.18 3.37
CA GLY A 61 7.27 -4.09 2.83
C GLY A 61 7.28 -4.08 1.31
N ASN A 62 8.31 -3.51 0.71
CA ASN A 62 8.41 -3.35 -0.74
C ASN A 62 8.45 -4.68 -1.52
N TRP A 63 8.83 -5.78 -0.85
CA TRP A 63 8.82 -7.13 -1.40
C TRP A 63 7.42 -7.78 -1.46
N CYS A 64 6.42 -7.17 -0.81
CA CYS A 64 5.08 -7.72 -0.67
C CYS A 64 4.20 -7.28 -1.85
N GLY A 65 3.81 -8.21 -2.71
CA GLY A 65 2.96 -7.92 -3.86
C GLY A 65 1.56 -7.43 -3.49
N ASP A 66 0.99 -7.95 -2.39
CA ASP A 66 -0.32 -7.51 -1.89
C ASP A 66 -0.27 -6.09 -1.31
N CYS A 67 0.86 -5.69 -0.71
CA CYS A 67 1.10 -4.34 -0.24
C CYS A 67 1.17 -3.34 -1.42
N GLN A 68 1.80 -3.74 -2.53
CA GLN A 68 1.82 -2.92 -3.76
C GLN A 68 0.41 -2.71 -4.32
N VAL A 69 -0.45 -3.73 -4.28
CA VAL A 69 -1.84 -3.64 -4.74
C VAL A 69 -2.68 -2.78 -3.80
N LEU A 70 -2.52 -2.91 -2.49
CA LEU A 70 -3.20 -2.03 -1.52
C LEU A 70 -2.87 -0.56 -1.77
N ASP A 71 -1.59 -0.24 -1.98
CA ASP A 71 -1.17 1.12 -2.29
C ASP A 71 -1.75 1.63 -3.61
N ILE A 72 -1.86 0.79 -4.65
CA ILE A 72 -2.57 1.14 -5.87
C ILE A 72 -4.02 1.48 -5.58
N TYR A 73 -4.71 0.68 -4.77
CA TYR A 73 -6.11 0.91 -4.44
C TYR A 73 -6.32 2.16 -3.58
N PHE A 74 -5.42 2.48 -2.67
CA PHE A 74 -5.46 3.75 -1.93
C PHE A 74 -5.36 4.97 -2.85
N HIS A 75 -4.64 4.86 -3.97
CA HIS A 75 -4.44 5.95 -4.92
C HIS A 75 -5.44 5.98 -6.09
N GLN A 76 -6.41 5.06 -6.13
CA GLN A 76 -7.52 5.09 -7.09
C GLN A 76 -8.72 5.84 -6.53
N GLN A 77 -9.51 6.48 -7.41
CA GLN A 77 -10.79 7.05 -7.03
C GLN A 77 -11.84 5.96 -6.76
N PRO A 78 -12.71 6.09 -5.75
CA PRO A 78 -12.86 7.24 -4.83
C PRO A 78 -11.98 7.17 -3.57
N ASN A 79 -11.12 6.16 -3.44
CA ASN A 79 -10.32 5.90 -2.24
C ASN A 79 -9.35 7.04 -1.95
N LEU A 80 -8.72 7.61 -2.99
CA LEU A 80 -7.80 8.72 -2.84
C LEU A 80 -8.45 9.94 -2.18
N ASP A 81 -9.68 10.28 -2.58
CA ASP A 81 -10.42 11.40 -1.99
C ASP A 81 -10.80 11.11 -0.53
N LEU A 82 -11.24 9.87 -0.23
CA LEU A 82 -11.55 9.46 1.14
C LEU A 82 -10.31 9.49 2.03
N LEU A 83 -9.19 8.97 1.53
CA LEU A 83 -7.93 8.95 2.23
C LEU A 83 -7.46 10.38 2.55
N ASN A 84 -7.36 11.23 1.52
CA ASN A 84 -6.91 12.62 1.67
C ASN A 84 -7.80 13.43 2.60
N LYS A 85 -9.11 13.20 2.57
CA LYS A 85 -10.07 13.96 3.36
C LYS A 85 -10.10 13.55 4.82
N TYR A 86 -9.96 12.27 5.11
CA TYR A 86 -10.29 11.74 6.44
C TYR A 86 -9.14 11.10 7.19
N PHE A 87 -8.00 10.84 6.52
CA PHE A 87 -6.92 10.09 7.11
C PHE A 87 -5.54 10.71 6.88
N VAL A 88 -4.61 10.34 7.74
CA VAL A 88 -3.17 10.44 7.52
C VAL A 88 -2.64 9.02 7.43
N LEU A 89 -2.05 8.64 6.30
CA LEU A 89 -1.50 7.31 6.07
C LEU A 89 -0.03 7.28 6.47
N VAL A 90 0.36 6.26 7.24
CA VAL A 90 1.75 5.99 7.62
C VAL A 90 2.12 4.59 7.18
N HIS A 91 3.10 4.46 6.29
CA HIS A 91 3.67 3.17 5.91
C HIS A 91 4.75 2.75 6.89
N ILE A 92 4.62 1.54 7.45
CA ILE A 92 5.53 0.98 8.44
C ILE A 92 6.24 -0.23 7.83
N ASN A 93 7.54 -0.06 7.57
CA ASN A 93 8.36 -1.14 7.02
C ASN A 93 8.59 -2.23 8.08
N VAL A 94 8.10 -3.44 7.82
CA VAL A 94 8.29 -4.59 8.71
C VAL A 94 9.54 -5.41 8.39
N GLY A 95 10.36 -4.96 7.42
CA GLY A 95 11.53 -5.72 6.95
C GLY A 95 11.12 -7.09 6.41
N ARG A 96 11.74 -8.15 6.90
CA ARG A 96 11.29 -9.53 6.71
C ARG A 96 10.61 -10.07 7.97
N PHE A 97 9.74 -9.25 8.58
CA PHE A 97 9.11 -9.44 9.88
C PHE A 97 10.08 -9.29 11.06
N ASP A 98 11.11 -8.49 10.90
CA ASP A 98 12.20 -8.24 11.83
C ASP A 98 12.39 -6.76 12.19
N LYS A 99 11.62 -5.85 11.55
CA LYS A 99 11.59 -4.41 11.85
C LYS A 99 10.25 -3.97 12.42
N ASN A 100 10.26 -2.97 13.31
CA ASN A 100 9.07 -2.32 13.88
C ASN A 100 8.06 -3.31 14.49
N THR A 101 8.53 -4.44 15.01
CA THR A 101 7.71 -5.48 15.62
C THR A 101 7.08 -5.01 16.95
N ASP A 102 7.75 -4.12 17.64
CA ASP A 102 7.26 -3.43 18.84
C ASP A 102 6.03 -2.55 18.54
N LEU A 103 6.02 -1.86 17.39
CA LEU A 103 4.86 -1.11 16.92
C LEU A 103 3.70 -2.03 16.56
N ALA A 104 3.98 -3.15 15.89
CA ALA A 104 2.95 -4.14 15.59
C ALA A 104 2.33 -4.71 16.88
N GLU A 105 3.14 -5.02 17.89
CA GLU A 105 2.67 -5.46 19.20
C GLU A 105 1.83 -4.37 19.89
N LYS A 106 2.36 -3.15 19.97
CA LYS A 106 1.68 -1.99 20.56
C LYS A 106 0.29 -1.75 19.97
N TYR A 107 0.16 -1.86 18.66
CA TYR A 107 -1.11 -1.65 17.96
C TYR A 107 -1.87 -2.95 17.66
N GLN A 108 -1.47 -4.05 18.28
CA GLN A 108 -2.14 -5.36 18.21
C GLN A 108 -2.27 -5.90 16.78
N VAL A 109 -1.31 -5.60 15.91
CA VAL A 109 -1.27 -6.06 14.53
C VAL A 109 -0.59 -7.44 14.45
N PRO A 110 -1.32 -8.51 14.05
CA PRO A 110 -0.78 -9.87 14.06
C PRO A 110 0.05 -10.13 12.77
N LEU A 111 1.29 -9.66 12.70
CA LEU A 111 2.16 -9.85 11.54
C LEU A 111 2.28 -11.32 11.08
N LYS A 112 2.08 -12.28 11.97
CA LYS A 112 2.07 -13.73 11.64
C LYS A 112 0.91 -14.13 10.72
N LYS A 113 -0.12 -13.29 10.58
CA LYS A 113 -1.25 -13.50 9.67
C LYS A 113 -0.98 -12.98 8.26
N GLY A 114 0.13 -12.27 8.06
CA GLY A 114 0.53 -11.72 6.77
C GLY A 114 0.49 -10.20 6.72
N VAL A 115 0.94 -9.65 5.60
CA VAL A 115 0.92 -8.23 5.25
C VAL A 115 0.39 -8.06 3.81
N PRO A 116 -0.27 -6.90 3.49
CA PRO A 116 -0.39 -5.71 4.33
C PRO A 116 -1.31 -5.93 5.51
N ALA A 117 -1.05 -5.22 6.60
CA ALA A 117 -1.85 -5.29 7.80
C ALA A 117 -2.13 -3.88 8.32
N LEU A 118 -3.41 -3.56 8.58
CA LEU A 118 -3.85 -2.22 8.88
C LEU A 118 -4.26 -2.05 10.34
N ALA A 119 -3.93 -0.88 10.90
CA ALA A 119 -4.53 -0.39 12.13
C ALA A 119 -5.03 1.05 11.93
N VAL A 120 -6.08 1.45 12.66
CA VAL A 120 -6.63 2.79 12.65
C VAL A 120 -6.55 3.40 14.03
N LEU A 121 -6.00 4.61 14.11
CA LEU A 121 -5.92 5.39 15.34
C LEU A 121 -6.84 6.61 15.28
N SER A 122 -7.38 7.02 16.42
CA SER A 122 -7.95 8.35 16.57
C SER A 122 -6.85 9.41 16.51
N ALA A 123 -7.22 10.69 16.36
CA ALA A 123 -6.27 11.80 16.42
C ALA A 123 -5.52 11.90 17.78
N SER A 124 -6.06 11.31 18.84
CA SER A 124 -5.39 11.22 20.15
C SER A 124 -4.47 10.00 20.31
N GLY A 125 -4.32 9.17 19.27
CA GLY A 125 -3.49 7.96 19.30
C GLY A 125 -4.18 6.73 19.88
N LYS A 126 -5.49 6.80 20.21
CA LYS A 126 -6.24 5.65 20.67
C LYS A 126 -6.45 4.67 19.52
N LEU A 127 -6.13 3.39 19.73
CA LEU A 127 -6.43 2.32 18.78
C LEU A 127 -7.94 2.15 18.62
N LEU A 128 -8.44 2.30 17.40
CA LEU A 128 -9.85 2.13 17.03
C LEU A 128 -10.09 0.80 16.33
N TYR A 129 -9.16 0.39 15.49
CA TYR A 129 -9.20 -0.86 14.74
C TYR A 129 -7.80 -1.44 14.62
N SER A 130 -7.70 -2.73 14.70
CA SER A 130 -6.53 -3.49 14.26
C SER A 130 -7.02 -4.74 13.55
N GLN A 131 -6.51 -4.97 12.38
CA GLN A 131 -6.72 -6.21 11.63
C GLN A 131 -6.31 -7.41 12.49
N LYS A 132 -7.16 -8.44 12.58
CA LYS A 132 -6.90 -9.60 13.44
C LYS A 132 -6.70 -10.91 12.67
N ASN A 133 -7.25 -11.02 11.48
CA ASN A 133 -7.34 -12.28 10.74
C ASN A 133 -6.66 -12.24 9.36
N GLY A 134 -5.83 -11.22 9.07
CA GLY A 134 -5.21 -11.09 7.75
C GLY A 134 -6.19 -10.58 6.69
N GLU A 135 -7.10 -9.66 7.04
CA GLU A 135 -8.19 -9.19 6.17
C GLU A 135 -7.68 -8.60 4.84
N PHE A 136 -6.47 -8.02 4.84
CA PHE A 136 -5.86 -7.39 3.65
C PHE A 136 -4.67 -8.17 3.08
N GLU A 137 -4.30 -9.30 3.65
CA GLU A 137 -3.13 -10.09 3.24
C GLU A 137 -3.21 -10.66 1.81
N ALA A 138 -4.42 -10.68 1.24
CA ALA A 138 -4.71 -11.23 -0.07
C ALA A 138 -5.23 -10.19 -1.08
N MET A 139 -4.71 -8.95 -1.03
CA MET A 139 -5.20 -7.81 -1.83
C MET A 139 -5.22 -8.09 -3.34
N ARG A 140 -4.31 -8.90 -3.87
CA ARG A 140 -4.33 -9.31 -5.29
C ARG A 140 -5.55 -10.13 -5.70
N ARG A 141 -6.32 -10.63 -4.73
CA ARG A 141 -7.58 -11.36 -4.94
C ARG A 141 -8.81 -10.56 -4.53
N MET A 142 -8.61 -9.32 -4.06
CA MET A 142 -9.66 -8.39 -3.67
C MET A 142 -9.79 -7.29 -4.73
N ASP A 143 -10.82 -6.49 -4.61
CA ASP A 143 -11.05 -5.31 -5.46
C ASP A 143 -10.84 -4.01 -4.67
N ALA A 144 -10.78 -2.88 -5.39
CA ALA A 144 -10.65 -1.56 -4.79
C ALA A 144 -11.85 -1.17 -3.91
N ALA A 145 -13.02 -1.78 -4.13
CA ALA A 145 -14.22 -1.52 -3.34
C ALA A 145 -14.06 -1.99 -1.89
N SER A 146 -13.26 -3.03 -1.63
CA SER A 146 -12.91 -3.46 -0.27
C SER A 146 -12.23 -2.35 0.53
N VAL A 147 -11.33 -1.61 -0.12
CA VAL A 147 -10.64 -0.45 0.48
C VAL A 147 -11.61 0.71 0.66
N THR A 148 -12.51 0.94 -0.31
CA THR A 148 -13.58 1.95 -0.20
C THR A 148 -14.47 1.68 1.02
N GLN A 149 -14.88 0.43 1.21
CA GLN A 149 -15.67 0.02 2.36
C GLN A 149 -14.94 0.29 3.67
N PHE A 150 -13.69 -0.16 3.78
CA PHE A 150 -12.84 0.08 4.95
C PHE A 150 -12.69 1.56 5.28
N LEU A 151 -12.37 2.41 4.29
CA LEU A 151 -12.23 3.84 4.51
C LEU A 151 -13.55 4.49 4.97
N ASN A 152 -14.69 4.08 4.40
CA ASN A 152 -16.00 4.58 4.82
C ASN A 152 -16.39 4.15 6.23
N GLU A 153 -16.06 2.93 6.63
CA GLU A 153 -16.31 2.41 7.98
C GLU A 153 -15.48 3.16 9.03
N TRP A 154 -14.21 3.43 8.72
CA TRP A 154 -13.26 3.99 9.68
C TRP A 154 -13.01 5.49 9.53
N LYS A 155 -13.70 6.21 8.66
CA LYS A 155 -13.61 7.68 8.62
C LYS A 155 -14.19 8.31 9.91
N PRO A 156 -13.73 9.51 10.31
CA PRO A 156 -14.35 10.24 11.42
C PRO A 156 -15.84 10.42 11.19
N ALA A 157 -16.64 10.28 12.25
CA ALA A 157 -18.03 10.74 12.20
C ALA A 157 -18.01 12.25 11.86
N LYS A 158 -19.00 12.71 11.08
CA LYS A 158 -19.16 14.15 10.82
C LYS A 158 -19.30 14.86 12.17
N VAL A 159 -18.39 15.79 12.42
CA VAL A 159 -18.54 16.78 13.50
C VAL A 159 -19.55 17.82 13.04
#